data_07f4cf3e9a5c3990d397180716e01f05
#
_entry.id   07f4cf3e9a5c3990d397180716e01f05
#
_cell.length_a   1.000
_cell.length_b   1.000
_cell.length_c   1.000
_cell.angle_alpha   90.00
_cell.angle_beta   90.00
_cell.angle_gamma   90.00
#
_symmetry.space_group_name_H-M   'P 1'
#
loop_
_entity.id
_entity.type
_entity.pdbx_description
1 polymer ?
#
loop_
_entity_poly.entity_id
_entity_poly.type
_entity_poly.pdbx_seq_one_letter_code
_entity_poly.pdbx_strand_id
1 'polypeptide(L)'
;MKQRWHSPLTGRALHHDTAHSLTDGQFERWPIVEDIPYLRTESEGLVALALDRLDAGDTDGALVALLTDQDAWWTGPATDLNELRELVARRDELTLREAMGLLRFGPVADYFAHRWSDPTYLAGLALLEAHWSAPETGFELAGGIGQFARALGERGVACVSADIVFSKCWLAKNWVAPDADYVVFDAKDTWPLGERRFDLVHCQDAFYFLPDQYKVAMRLREATAPGGVLAVGHLHNSEVASGAMGPARTAADWKELFPDAAVYDERELRAALMEARAPEATRWVADAAIEAWSVVEGGSEPRVLEGELSLPPARANLRPNPLIGEAEPLWPSARYAREYGAAATWTDGGAAEDPARDRRLVDLPERW
;
A
#
# COMPACT_ATOMS: atom_id res chain seq x y z
N MET A 1 -4.14 -19.98 9.99
CA MET A 1 -3.77 -21.07 9.04
C MET A 1 -2.51 -20.63 8.31
N LYS A 2 -1.46 -21.48 8.19
CA LYS A 2 -0.29 -21.09 7.36
C LYS A 2 -0.75 -20.85 5.93
N GLN A 3 -0.41 -19.71 5.36
CA GLN A 3 -0.74 -19.30 4.01
C GLN A 3 -0.22 -20.34 3.00
N ARG A 4 -1.05 -20.72 2.03
CA ARG A 4 -0.63 -21.58 0.93
C ARG A 4 -0.31 -20.69 -0.28
N TRP A 5 0.95 -20.61 -0.62
CA TRP A 5 1.43 -19.86 -1.77
C TRP A 5 1.51 -20.75 -3.01
N HIS A 6 1.50 -20.13 -4.19
CA HIS A 6 1.69 -20.78 -5.47
C HIS A 6 2.90 -20.18 -6.20
N SER A 7 3.53 -20.98 -7.02
CA SER A 7 4.66 -20.53 -7.82
C SER A 7 4.25 -19.46 -8.82
N PRO A 8 4.96 -18.34 -8.89
CA PRO A 8 4.70 -17.30 -9.90
C PRO A 8 5.09 -17.74 -11.32
N LEU A 9 5.92 -18.78 -11.46
CA LEU A 9 6.34 -19.31 -12.75
C LEU A 9 5.43 -20.42 -13.25
N THR A 10 5.07 -21.38 -12.36
CA THR A 10 4.34 -22.60 -12.78
C THR A 10 2.88 -22.61 -12.37
N GLY A 11 2.46 -21.73 -11.44
CA GLY A 11 1.13 -21.73 -10.84
C GLY A 11 0.86 -22.89 -9.88
N ARG A 12 1.84 -23.77 -9.64
CA ARG A 12 1.69 -24.91 -8.73
C ARG A 12 1.75 -24.50 -7.28
N ALA A 13 1.08 -25.24 -6.41
CA ALA A 13 1.16 -25.00 -4.98
C ALA A 13 2.59 -25.18 -4.46
N LEU A 14 3.05 -24.19 -3.70
CA LEU A 14 4.34 -24.24 -3.00
C LEU A 14 4.18 -24.88 -1.62
N HIS A 15 5.20 -25.62 -1.20
CA HIS A 15 5.29 -26.19 0.14
C HIS A 15 6.67 -25.92 0.73
N HIS A 16 6.78 -25.96 2.04
CA HIS A 16 8.05 -25.81 2.71
C HIS A 16 8.94 -27.04 2.45
N ASP A 17 10.13 -26.83 1.91
CA ASP A 17 11.21 -27.82 1.88
C ASP A 17 12.15 -27.65 3.09
N THR A 18 12.26 -26.41 3.60
CA THR A 18 12.93 -26.08 4.86
C THR A 18 12.08 -25.09 5.66
N ALA A 19 12.54 -24.68 6.84
CA ALA A 19 11.87 -23.65 7.64
C ALA A 19 11.90 -22.27 6.96
N HIS A 20 12.83 -22.04 6.03
CA HIS A 20 13.14 -20.74 5.43
C HIS A 20 13.00 -20.73 3.90
N SER A 21 12.36 -21.74 3.31
CA SER A 21 12.15 -21.79 1.87
C SER A 21 10.89 -22.52 1.45
N LEU A 22 10.41 -22.17 0.27
CA LEU A 22 9.28 -22.79 -0.42
C LEU A 22 9.75 -23.40 -1.74
N THR A 23 9.12 -24.51 -2.14
CA THR A 23 9.38 -25.19 -3.43
C THR A 23 8.10 -25.74 -4.03
N ASP A 24 8.06 -25.89 -5.37
CA ASP A 24 7.06 -26.67 -6.09
C ASP A 24 7.43 -28.16 -6.19
N GLY A 25 8.58 -28.56 -5.63
CA GLY A 25 9.11 -29.92 -5.61
C GLY A 25 9.79 -30.36 -6.92
N GLN A 26 9.95 -29.50 -7.92
CA GLN A 26 10.53 -29.84 -9.21
C GLN A 26 11.72 -28.95 -9.61
N PHE A 27 11.48 -27.64 -9.76
CA PHE A 27 12.47 -26.76 -10.40
C PHE A 27 12.74 -25.47 -9.64
N GLU A 28 11.93 -25.15 -8.65
CA GLU A 28 11.94 -23.84 -8.02
C GLU A 28 12.15 -23.94 -6.52
N ARG A 29 12.89 -22.97 -6.01
CA ARG A 29 13.03 -22.75 -4.59
C ARG A 29 13.05 -21.26 -4.31
N TRP A 30 12.24 -20.81 -3.33
CA TRP A 30 12.01 -19.42 -3.00
C TRP A 30 12.31 -19.15 -1.53
N PRO A 31 13.09 -18.10 -1.19
CA PRO A 31 13.42 -17.80 0.20
C PRO A 31 12.23 -17.20 0.96
N ILE A 32 12.20 -17.51 2.25
CA ILE A 32 11.37 -16.83 3.24
C ILE A 32 12.31 -16.16 4.23
N VAL A 33 12.24 -14.83 4.34
CA VAL A 33 13.03 -14.06 5.30
C VAL A 33 12.07 -13.28 6.20
N GLU A 34 12.19 -13.46 7.51
CA GLU A 34 11.29 -12.89 8.51
C GLU A 34 9.80 -13.12 8.19
N ASP A 35 9.44 -14.35 7.83
CA ASP A 35 8.11 -14.80 7.41
C ASP A 35 7.56 -14.10 6.15
N ILE A 36 8.39 -13.41 5.38
CA ILE A 36 8.04 -12.78 4.11
C ILE A 36 8.55 -13.66 2.96
N PRO A 37 7.69 -14.37 2.22
CA PRO A 37 8.09 -15.09 1.01
C PRO A 37 8.50 -14.09 -0.09
N TYR A 38 9.68 -14.31 -0.67
CA TYR A 38 10.18 -13.56 -1.80
C TYR A 38 9.97 -14.36 -3.08
N LEU A 39 8.86 -14.09 -3.77
CA LEU A 39 8.39 -14.80 -4.97
C LEU A 39 8.55 -13.98 -6.24
N ARG A 40 9.45 -13.00 -6.25
CA ARG A 40 9.70 -12.13 -7.40
C ARG A 40 10.55 -12.88 -8.44
N THR A 41 10.00 -12.98 -9.65
CA THR A 41 10.72 -13.48 -10.82
C THR A 41 11.74 -12.45 -11.32
N GLU A 42 12.57 -12.82 -12.28
CA GLU A 42 13.62 -11.94 -12.83
C GLU A 42 14.61 -11.41 -11.76
N SER A 43 14.73 -12.14 -10.65
CA SER A 43 15.65 -11.84 -9.53
C SER A 43 16.44 -13.09 -9.10
N GLU A 44 16.72 -13.99 -10.03
CA GLU A 44 17.32 -15.33 -9.74
C GLU A 44 18.63 -15.21 -8.97
N GLY A 45 19.46 -14.21 -9.29
CA GLY A 45 20.73 -13.97 -8.58
C GLY A 45 20.52 -13.59 -7.11
N LEU A 46 19.49 -12.78 -6.82
CA LEU A 46 19.15 -12.37 -5.47
C LEU A 46 18.48 -13.53 -4.69
N VAL A 47 17.60 -14.27 -5.36
CA VAL A 47 16.98 -15.48 -4.80
C VAL A 47 18.04 -16.51 -4.42
N ALA A 48 18.99 -16.80 -5.33
CA ALA A 48 20.08 -17.74 -5.07
C ALA A 48 20.96 -17.28 -3.89
N LEU A 49 21.36 -16.01 -3.88
CA LEU A 49 22.17 -15.45 -2.79
C LEU A 49 21.46 -15.55 -1.43
N ALA A 50 20.17 -15.22 -1.37
CA ALA A 50 19.40 -15.31 -0.13
C ALA A 50 19.29 -16.75 0.36
N LEU A 51 19.01 -17.72 -0.54
CA LEU A 51 18.95 -19.15 -0.22
C LEU A 51 20.29 -19.68 0.27
N ASP A 52 21.40 -19.35 -0.41
CA ASP A 52 22.75 -19.76 0.00
C ASP A 52 23.07 -19.28 1.42
N ARG A 53 22.70 -18.04 1.76
CA ARG A 53 22.87 -17.49 3.12
C ARG A 53 22.01 -18.23 4.14
N LEU A 54 20.74 -18.46 3.84
CA LEU A 54 19.81 -19.16 4.72
C LEU A 54 20.25 -20.60 4.97
N ASP A 55 20.69 -21.33 3.92
CA ASP A 55 21.18 -22.69 4.03
C ASP A 55 22.49 -22.78 4.84
N ALA A 56 23.29 -21.71 4.85
CA ALA A 56 24.46 -21.57 5.70
C ALA A 56 24.14 -21.11 7.14
N GLY A 57 22.86 -20.85 7.48
CA GLY A 57 22.43 -20.34 8.77
C GLY A 57 22.67 -18.83 8.98
N ASP A 58 23.02 -18.09 7.92
CA ASP A 58 23.27 -16.65 7.92
C ASP A 58 21.98 -15.88 7.59
N THR A 59 21.05 -15.85 8.55
CA THR A 59 19.74 -15.19 8.39
C THR A 59 19.85 -13.68 8.19
N ASP A 60 20.76 -13.02 8.93
CA ASP A 60 21.00 -11.58 8.78
C ASP A 60 21.63 -11.26 7.43
N GLY A 61 22.55 -12.12 6.94
CA GLY A 61 23.11 -11.97 5.60
C GLY A 61 22.08 -12.15 4.48
N ALA A 62 21.10 -13.04 4.66
CA ALA A 62 19.98 -13.20 3.73
C ALA A 62 19.06 -11.96 3.75
N LEU A 63 18.77 -11.43 4.93
CA LEU A 63 17.99 -10.21 5.10
C LEU A 63 18.69 -9.02 4.43
N VAL A 64 19.99 -8.81 4.70
CA VAL A 64 20.79 -7.77 4.04
C VAL A 64 20.76 -7.91 2.53
N ALA A 65 20.85 -9.14 2.01
CA ALA A 65 20.78 -9.38 0.57
C ALA A 65 19.43 -8.93 -0.01
N LEU A 66 18.29 -9.35 0.57
CA LEU A 66 16.96 -8.95 0.08
C LEU A 66 16.66 -7.45 0.27
N LEU A 67 17.25 -6.79 1.28
CA LEU A 67 17.13 -5.34 1.45
C LEU A 67 17.87 -4.54 0.38
N THR A 68 18.73 -5.14 -0.43
CA THR A 68 19.31 -4.50 -1.61
C THR A 68 18.32 -4.39 -2.78
N ASP A 69 17.19 -5.11 -2.71
CA ASP A 69 16.15 -5.07 -3.74
C ASP A 69 15.54 -3.67 -3.82
N GLN A 70 15.54 -3.10 -5.00
CA GLN A 70 15.06 -1.75 -5.26
C GLN A 70 13.94 -1.78 -6.30
N ASP A 71 13.10 -0.78 -6.25
CA ASP A 71 12.11 -0.50 -7.28
C ASP A 71 12.80 -0.14 -8.61
N ALA A 72 12.28 -0.66 -9.72
CA ALA A 72 12.80 -0.32 -11.05
C ALA A 72 12.71 1.19 -11.38
N TRP A 73 11.86 1.92 -10.69
CA TRP A 73 11.73 3.37 -10.79
C TRP A 73 12.76 4.15 -9.97
N TRP A 74 13.47 3.47 -9.09
CA TRP A 74 14.47 4.12 -8.25
C TRP A 74 15.73 4.46 -9.07
N THR A 75 16.03 5.74 -9.18
CA THR A 75 17.21 6.25 -9.89
C THR A 75 18.28 6.83 -8.95
N GLY A 76 18.06 6.70 -7.63
CA GLY A 76 19.00 7.14 -6.60
C GLY A 76 20.23 6.23 -6.49
N PRO A 77 21.15 6.53 -5.56
CA PRO A 77 22.30 5.69 -5.29
C PRO A 77 21.83 4.32 -4.74
N ALA A 78 22.54 3.26 -5.10
CA ALA A 78 22.34 1.96 -4.49
C ALA A 78 22.52 2.05 -2.96
N THR A 79 21.81 1.18 -2.22
CA THR A 79 22.00 1.04 -0.79
C THR A 79 23.44 0.61 -0.46
N ASP A 80 24.00 1.16 0.61
CA ASP A 80 25.32 0.75 1.09
C ASP A 80 25.17 -0.50 1.98
N LEU A 81 25.96 -1.55 1.72
CA LEU A 81 25.88 -2.79 2.49
C LEU A 81 26.21 -2.62 3.97
N ASN A 82 27.01 -1.63 4.35
CA ASN A 82 27.29 -1.37 5.77
C ASN A 82 26.12 -0.68 6.43
N GLU A 83 25.45 0.25 5.74
CA GLU A 83 24.20 0.86 6.22
C GLU A 83 23.10 -0.20 6.38
N LEU A 84 22.99 -1.15 5.46
CA LEU A 84 22.03 -2.26 5.60
C LEU A 84 22.37 -3.20 6.78
N ARG A 85 23.65 -3.49 7.01
CA ARG A 85 24.06 -4.25 8.21
C ARG A 85 23.79 -3.49 9.49
N GLU A 86 24.03 -2.18 9.52
CA GLU A 86 23.67 -1.32 10.65
C GLU A 86 22.15 -1.35 10.88
N LEU A 87 21.35 -1.19 9.83
CA LEU A 87 19.90 -1.26 9.88
C LEU A 87 19.42 -2.58 10.51
N VAL A 88 19.92 -3.71 10.02
CA VAL A 88 19.55 -5.04 10.55
C VAL A 88 19.96 -5.21 12.00
N ALA A 89 21.17 -4.78 12.37
CA ALA A 89 21.69 -4.89 13.74
C ALA A 89 20.92 -4.02 14.75
N ARG A 90 20.38 -2.88 14.31
CA ARG A 90 19.72 -1.89 15.17
C ARG A 90 18.22 -1.76 14.93
N ARG A 91 17.60 -2.67 14.18
CA ARG A 91 16.20 -2.56 13.76
C ARG A 91 15.20 -2.35 14.89
N ASP A 92 15.50 -2.88 16.09
CA ASP A 92 14.64 -2.74 17.25
C ASP A 92 14.77 -1.37 17.96
N GLU A 93 15.82 -0.61 17.65
CA GLU A 93 16.11 0.72 18.21
C GLU A 93 15.69 1.86 17.29
N LEU A 94 15.70 1.61 15.97
CA LEU A 94 15.48 2.63 14.96
C LEU A 94 14.00 2.99 14.80
N THR A 95 13.75 4.26 14.51
CA THR A 95 12.46 4.73 14.02
C THR A 95 12.26 4.33 12.55
N LEU A 96 11.02 4.34 12.09
CA LEU A 96 10.66 4.11 10.67
C LEU A 96 11.42 5.05 9.73
N ARG A 97 11.55 6.32 10.11
CA ARG A 97 12.24 7.34 9.31
C ARG A 97 13.74 7.10 9.21
N GLU A 98 14.38 6.72 10.32
CA GLU A 98 15.80 6.34 10.33
C GLU A 98 16.05 5.09 9.49
N ALA A 99 15.18 4.08 9.61
CA ALA A 99 15.25 2.86 8.78
C ALA A 99 15.13 3.17 7.28
N MET A 100 14.17 4.01 6.88
CA MET A 100 14.05 4.49 5.49
C MET A 100 15.26 5.30 5.02
N GLY A 101 15.92 6.04 5.93
CA GLY A 101 17.16 6.76 5.65
C GLY A 101 18.29 5.80 5.28
N LEU A 102 18.50 4.75 6.08
CA LEU A 102 19.51 3.71 5.83
C LEU A 102 19.21 2.88 4.56
N LEU A 103 17.93 2.69 4.26
CA LEU A 103 17.48 2.08 2.99
C LEU A 103 17.64 3.03 1.78
N ARG A 104 18.02 4.27 2.01
CA ARG A 104 18.19 5.30 0.98
C ARG A 104 16.94 5.53 0.13
N PHE A 105 15.77 5.53 0.76
CA PHE A 105 14.49 5.78 0.06
C PHE A 105 14.40 7.18 -0.55
N GLY A 106 15.26 8.12 -0.14
CA GLY A 106 15.30 9.47 -0.71
C GLY A 106 13.96 10.20 -0.62
N PRO A 107 13.51 10.87 -1.70
CA PRO A 107 12.22 11.60 -1.68
C PRO A 107 10.98 10.73 -1.45
N VAL A 108 11.06 9.42 -1.71
CA VAL A 108 9.97 8.48 -1.44
C VAL A 108 9.79 8.26 0.06
N ALA A 109 10.85 8.46 0.88
CA ALA A 109 10.73 8.42 2.33
C ALA A 109 9.77 9.48 2.87
N ASP A 110 9.77 10.69 2.32
CA ASP A 110 8.85 11.75 2.73
C ASP A 110 7.39 11.37 2.48
N TYR A 111 7.11 10.79 1.31
CA TYR A 111 5.79 10.27 0.97
C TYR A 111 5.33 9.21 1.97
N PHE A 112 6.12 8.18 2.21
CA PHE A 112 5.75 7.12 3.14
C PHE A 112 5.65 7.60 4.59
N ALA A 113 6.58 8.44 5.05
CA ALA A 113 6.58 8.95 6.43
C ALA A 113 5.36 9.82 6.74
N HIS A 114 4.84 10.57 5.76
CA HIS A 114 3.71 11.50 5.96
C HIS A 114 2.39 10.98 5.39
N ARG A 115 2.34 9.74 4.91
CA ARG A 115 1.17 9.12 4.27
C ARG A 115 -0.11 9.24 5.12
N TRP A 116 -0.02 9.11 6.45
CA TRP A 116 -1.17 9.23 7.36
C TRP A 116 -1.87 10.58 7.32
N SER A 117 -1.21 11.61 6.78
CA SER A 117 -1.75 12.96 6.59
C SER A 117 -2.00 13.27 5.11
N ASP A 118 -1.66 12.36 4.23
CA ASP A 118 -1.70 12.53 2.79
C ASP A 118 -3.15 12.51 2.26
N PRO A 119 -3.55 13.44 1.40
CA PRO A 119 -4.91 13.48 0.88
C PRO A 119 -5.32 12.25 0.07
N THR A 120 -4.38 11.58 -0.62
CA THR A 120 -4.69 10.36 -1.38
C THR A 120 -4.95 9.18 -0.45
N TYR A 121 -4.24 9.08 0.67
CA TYR A 121 -4.52 8.08 1.70
C TYR A 121 -5.90 8.29 2.33
N LEU A 122 -6.26 9.54 2.64
CA LEU A 122 -7.56 9.86 3.20
C LEU A 122 -8.69 9.56 2.23
N ALA A 123 -8.53 9.88 0.94
CA ALA A 123 -9.48 9.51 -0.10
C ALA A 123 -9.63 7.98 -0.20
N GLY A 124 -8.52 7.23 -0.14
CA GLY A 124 -8.55 5.77 -0.13
C GLY A 124 -9.29 5.19 1.09
N LEU A 125 -9.05 5.71 2.29
CA LEU A 125 -9.79 5.29 3.49
C LEU A 125 -11.29 5.61 3.38
N ALA A 126 -11.63 6.80 2.87
CA ALA A 126 -13.01 7.22 2.65
C ALA A 126 -13.71 6.31 1.63
N LEU A 127 -13.03 5.93 0.55
CA LEU A 127 -13.54 4.97 -0.44
C LEU A 127 -13.87 3.62 0.20
N LEU A 128 -12.92 3.06 0.96
CA LEU A 128 -13.11 1.77 1.63
C LEU A 128 -14.22 1.84 2.68
N GLU A 129 -14.29 2.92 3.45
CA GLU A 129 -15.35 3.10 4.45
C GLU A 129 -16.73 3.28 3.84
N ALA A 130 -16.85 4.02 2.72
CA ALA A 130 -18.12 4.22 2.02
C ALA A 130 -18.77 2.88 1.61
N HIS A 131 -17.96 1.86 1.35
CA HIS A 131 -18.41 0.52 0.95
C HIS A 131 -18.05 -0.56 1.99
N TRP A 132 -17.86 -0.16 3.23
CA TRP A 132 -17.44 -1.05 4.30
C TRP A 132 -18.50 -2.07 4.66
N SER A 133 -18.20 -3.33 4.47
CA SER A 133 -19.07 -4.48 4.79
C SER A 133 -18.58 -5.30 5.98
N ALA A 134 -17.66 -4.73 6.79
CA ALA A 134 -16.95 -5.44 7.85
C ALA A 134 -16.28 -6.73 7.35
N PRO A 135 -15.36 -6.63 6.37
CA PRO A 135 -14.70 -7.79 5.78
C PRO A 135 -13.88 -8.53 6.84
N GLU A 136 -13.85 -9.86 6.76
CA GLU A 136 -12.98 -10.68 7.62
C GLU A 136 -11.57 -10.80 7.02
N THR A 137 -11.48 -10.78 5.68
CA THR A 137 -10.23 -10.96 4.93
C THR A 137 -9.99 -9.83 3.94
N GLY A 138 -8.73 -9.39 3.82
CA GLY A 138 -8.31 -8.36 2.86
C GLY A 138 -7.09 -8.75 2.06
N PHE A 139 -7.03 -8.32 0.80
CA PHE A 139 -5.84 -8.38 -0.03
C PHE A 139 -5.51 -7.00 -0.57
N GLU A 140 -4.27 -6.56 -0.35
CA GLU A 140 -3.73 -5.30 -0.82
C GLU A 140 -2.64 -5.55 -1.87
N LEU A 141 -2.81 -5.00 -3.07
CA LEU A 141 -1.77 -5.01 -4.11
C LEU A 141 -1.01 -3.69 -4.10
N ALA A 142 0.32 -3.77 -4.16
CA ALA A 142 1.23 -2.63 -4.08
C ALA A 142 1.08 -1.83 -2.78
N GLY A 143 1.02 -2.55 -1.66
CA GLY A 143 0.72 -2.00 -0.33
C GLY A 143 1.81 -1.12 0.28
N GLY A 144 2.96 -0.97 -0.39
CA GLY A 144 4.05 -0.13 0.08
C GLY A 144 4.53 -0.56 1.47
N ILE A 145 4.54 0.37 2.41
CA ILE A 145 4.94 0.07 3.79
C ILE A 145 3.74 -0.24 4.72
N GLY A 146 2.57 -0.65 4.17
CA GLY A 146 1.48 -1.26 4.93
C GLY A 146 0.54 -0.31 5.67
N GLN A 147 0.39 0.95 5.24
CA GLN A 147 -0.50 1.90 5.92
C GLN A 147 -1.97 1.47 5.90
N PHE A 148 -2.46 0.97 4.77
CA PHE A 148 -3.82 0.43 4.68
C PHE A 148 -3.94 -0.91 5.41
N ALA A 149 -2.93 -1.79 5.29
CA ALA A 149 -2.89 -3.04 6.05
C ALA A 149 -3.01 -2.79 7.57
N ARG A 150 -2.35 -1.71 8.09
CA ARG A 150 -2.50 -1.28 9.48
C ARG A 150 -3.93 -0.85 9.80
N ALA A 151 -4.51 0.05 9.00
CA ALA A 151 -5.87 0.55 9.22
C ALA A 151 -6.91 -0.58 9.22
N LEU A 152 -6.77 -1.54 8.30
CA LEU A 152 -7.62 -2.73 8.21
C LEU A 152 -7.40 -3.68 9.38
N GLY A 153 -6.14 -3.98 9.74
CA GLY A 153 -5.79 -4.86 10.86
C GLY A 153 -6.31 -4.35 12.20
N GLU A 154 -6.31 -3.02 12.43
CA GLU A 154 -6.89 -2.38 13.60
C GLU A 154 -8.41 -2.55 13.71
N ARG A 155 -9.07 -2.93 12.60
CA ARG A 155 -10.51 -3.28 12.53
C ARG A 155 -10.75 -4.80 12.52
N GLY A 156 -9.70 -5.59 12.72
CA GLY A 156 -9.78 -7.05 12.80
C GLY A 156 -9.76 -7.75 11.44
N VAL A 157 -9.47 -7.05 10.34
CA VAL A 157 -9.34 -7.67 9.02
C VAL A 157 -8.02 -8.42 8.91
N ALA A 158 -8.08 -9.71 8.59
CA ALA A 158 -6.88 -10.50 8.29
C ALA A 158 -6.35 -10.11 6.90
N CYS A 159 -5.33 -9.25 6.88
CA CYS A 159 -4.82 -8.64 5.64
C CYS A 159 -3.60 -9.39 5.10
N VAL A 160 -3.60 -9.64 3.79
CA VAL A 160 -2.42 -10.03 3.01
C VAL A 160 -2.02 -8.83 2.16
N SER A 161 -0.85 -8.26 2.41
CA SER A 161 -0.31 -7.13 1.63
C SER A 161 0.84 -7.59 0.74
N ALA A 162 0.82 -7.16 -0.51
CA ALA A 162 1.82 -7.52 -1.51
C ALA A 162 2.49 -6.29 -2.09
N ASP A 163 3.80 -6.35 -2.26
CA ASP A 163 4.57 -5.35 -3.01
C ASP A 163 5.64 -6.06 -3.85
N ILE A 164 6.19 -5.37 -4.85
CA ILE A 164 7.29 -5.89 -5.67
C ILE A 164 8.65 -5.74 -4.96
N VAL A 165 8.75 -4.85 -3.97
CA VAL A 165 9.99 -4.48 -3.27
C VAL A 165 10.01 -5.08 -1.86
N PHE A 166 10.99 -5.93 -1.59
CA PHE A 166 11.11 -6.60 -0.28
C PHE A 166 11.22 -5.62 0.89
N SER A 167 12.03 -4.58 0.76
CA SER A 167 12.25 -3.62 1.84
C SER A 167 10.98 -2.88 2.28
N LYS A 168 10.02 -2.69 1.38
CA LYS A 168 8.71 -2.10 1.73
C LYS A 168 7.90 -3.05 2.60
N CYS A 169 7.76 -4.32 2.20
CA CYS A 169 7.09 -5.35 3.01
C CYS A 169 7.77 -5.54 4.37
N TRP A 170 9.11 -5.48 4.40
CA TRP A 170 9.88 -5.59 5.63
C TRP A 170 9.67 -4.40 6.58
N LEU A 171 9.66 -3.16 6.05
CA LEU A 171 9.29 -1.98 6.85
C LEU A 171 7.85 -2.07 7.38
N ALA A 172 6.93 -2.51 6.54
CA ALA A 172 5.54 -2.73 6.93
C ALA A 172 5.44 -3.67 8.13
N LYS A 173 6.09 -4.83 8.05
CA LYS A 173 6.06 -5.85 9.09
C LYS A 173 6.70 -5.39 10.40
N ASN A 174 7.80 -4.64 10.35
CA ASN A 174 8.56 -4.30 11.55
C ASN A 174 8.13 -2.99 12.22
N TRP A 175 7.51 -2.06 11.50
CA TRP A 175 7.15 -0.74 12.05
C TRP A 175 5.68 -0.37 11.94
N VAL A 176 4.96 -0.87 10.92
CA VAL A 176 3.65 -0.30 10.56
C VAL A 176 2.50 -1.24 10.88
N ALA A 177 2.52 -2.47 10.35
CA ALA A 177 1.43 -3.44 10.48
C ALA A 177 2.00 -4.86 10.73
N PRO A 178 2.54 -5.14 11.92
CA PRO A 178 3.25 -6.39 12.22
C PRO A 178 2.34 -7.64 12.14
N ASP A 179 1.04 -7.47 12.32
CA ASP A 179 0.06 -8.56 12.33
C ASP A 179 -0.45 -8.95 10.92
N ALA A 180 -0.11 -8.19 9.89
CA ALA A 180 -0.46 -8.53 8.52
C ALA A 180 0.50 -9.58 7.93
N ASP A 181 0.00 -10.36 6.97
CA ASP A 181 0.82 -11.25 6.16
C ASP A 181 1.37 -10.50 4.94
N TYR A 182 2.62 -10.78 4.59
CA TYR A 182 3.30 -10.12 3.48
C TYR A 182 3.80 -11.12 2.45
N VAL A 183 3.83 -10.71 1.18
CA VAL A 183 4.45 -11.47 0.09
C VAL A 183 5.03 -10.54 -0.95
N VAL A 184 6.22 -10.86 -1.44
CA VAL A 184 6.88 -10.10 -2.51
C VAL A 184 6.70 -10.83 -3.84
N PHE A 185 6.07 -10.19 -4.82
CA PHE A 185 5.96 -10.69 -6.18
C PHE A 185 5.72 -9.57 -7.19
N ASP A 186 5.93 -9.83 -8.48
CA ASP A 186 5.63 -8.89 -9.56
C ASP A 186 4.19 -9.09 -10.06
N ALA A 187 3.41 -8.01 -10.11
CA ALA A 187 2.01 -8.04 -10.54
C ALA A 187 1.82 -8.53 -12.00
N LYS A 188 2.88 -8.50 -12.83
CA LYS A 188 2.85 -9.03 -14.20
C LYS A 188 2.82 -10.56 -14.28
N ASP A 189 3.30 -11.23 -13.22
CA ASP A 189 3.48 -12.69 -13.17
C ASP A 189 2.17 -13.42 -12.82
N THR A 190 2.25 -14.73 -12.65
CA THR A 190 1.16 -15.48 -12.04
C THR A 190 1.10 -15.15 -10.55
N TRP A 191 -0.05 -14.71 -10.08
CA TRP A 191 -0.17 -14.32 -8.68
C TRP A 191 -0.09 -15.51 -7.74
N PRO A 192 0.70 -15.42 -6.68
CA PRO A 192 0.94 -16.55 -5.79
C PRO A 192 -0.23 -16.84 -4.83
N LEU A 193 -1.41 -16.31 -5.13
CA LEU A 193 -2.60 -16.46 -4.31
C LEU A 193 -3.35 -17.79 -4.54
N GLY A 194 -3.15 -18.44 -5.69
CA GLY A 194 -3.90 -19.62 -6.09
C GLY A 194 -5.40 -19.33 -6.22
N GLU A 195 -6.24 -20.14 -5.59
CA GLU A 195 -7.70 -19.99 -5.63
C GLU A 195 -8.25 -19.15 -4.45
N ARG A 196 -7.38 -18.50 -3.68
CA ARG A 196 -7.83 -17.66 -2.57
C ARG A 196 -8.66 -16.49 -3.07
N ARG A 197 -9.69 -16.18 -2.29
CA ARG A 197 -10.58 -15.03 -2.49
C ARG A 197 -10.68 -14.27 -1.19
N PHE A 198 -10.86 -12.96 -1.31
CA PHE A 198 -10.89 -12.04 -0.17
C PHE A 198 -12.17 -11.21 -0.21
N ASP A 199 -12.70 -10.89 0.97
CA ASP A 199 -13.89 -10.06 1.10
C ASP A 199 -13.65 -8.63 0.64
N LEU A 200 -12.42 -8.15 0.83
CA LEU A 200 -11.93 -6.85 0.37
C LEU A 200 -10.64 -7.03 -0.42
N VAL A 201 -10.65 -6.56 -1.66
CA VAL A 201 -9.44 -6.46 -2.50
C VAL A 201 -9.23 -5.00 -2.86
N HIS A 202 -8.01 -4.50 -2.68
CA HIS A 202 -7.75 -3.11 -3.05
C HIS A 202 -6.33 -2.86 -3.58
N CYS A 203 -6.22 -1.78 -4.37
CA CYS A 203 -4.97 -1.22 -4.84
C CYS A 203 -5.08 0.31 -4.79
N GLN A 204 -4.29 0.96 -3.93
CA GLN A 204 -4.40 2.38 -3.67
C GLN A 204 -3.14 3.12 -4.13
N ASP A 205 -3.33 4.17 -4.93
CA ASP A 205 -2.25 5.05 -5.41
C ASP A 205 -1.08 4.31 -6.07
N ALA A 206 -1.40 3.25 -6.82
CA ALA A 206 -0.40 2.41 -7.47
C ALA A 206 -0.84 1.83 -8.82
N PHE A 207 -2.12 1.62 -9.03
CA PHE A 207 -2.63 0.90 -10.19
C PHE A 207 -2.19 1.52 -11.53
N TYR A 208 -2.08 2.84 -11.58
CA TYR A 208 -1.75 3.57 -12.80
C TYR A 208 -0.33 3.30 -13.35
N PHE A 209 0.61 2.85 -12.53
CA PHE A 209 1.94 2.47 -12.99
C PHE A 209 2.20 0.96 -13.06
N LEU A 210 1.18 0.13 -12.75
CA LEU A 210 1.34 -1.31 -12.88
C LEU A 210 1.38 -1.73 -14.35
N PRO A 211 2.18 -2.75 -14.69
CA PRO A 211 2.25 -3.28 -16.05
C PRO A 211 0.95 -4.01 -16.40
N ASP A 212 0.58 -4.00 -17.67
CA ASP A 212 -0.61 -4.70 -18.18
C ASP A 212 -1.84 -4.53 -17.28
N GLN A 213 -2.29 -3.28 -17.15
CA GLN A 213 -3.39 -2.89 -16.25
C GLN A 213 -4.67 -3.70 -16.48
N TYR A 214 -4.92 -4.15 -17.72
CA TYR A 214 -6.07 -4.99 -18.03
C TYR A 214 -5.98 -6.35 -17.33
N LYS A 215 -4.83 -7.02 -17.45
CA LYS A 215 -4.56 -8.29 -16.77
C LYS A 215 -4.60 -8.14 -15.26
N VAL A 216 -4.02 -7.05 -14.74
CA VAL A 216 -4.03 -6.76 -13.28
C VAL A 216 -5.46 -6.55 -12.79
N ALA A 217 -6.31 -5.77 -13.50
CA ALA A 217 -7.70 -5.58 -13.12
C ALA A 217 -8.48 -6.91 -13.09
N MET A 218 -8.25 -7.78 -14.09
CA MET A 218 -8.85 -9.12 -14.09
C MET A 218 -8.40 -9.95 -12.87
N ARG A 219 -7.11 -9.91 -12.52
CA ARG A 219 -6.57 -10.64 -11.37
C ARG A 219 -7.11 -10.12 -10.04
N LEU A 220 -7.30 -8.80 -9.91
CA LEU A 220 -7.95 -8.21 -8.73
C LEU A 220 -9.40 -8.73 -8.59
N ARG A 221 -10.16 -8.77 -9.69
CA ARG A 221 -11.52 -9.35 -9.70
C ARG A 221 -11.52 -10.83 -9.35
N GLU A 222 -10.59 -11.61 -9.90
CA GLU A 222 -10.43 -13.04 -9.58
C GLU A 222 -10.08 -13.27 -8.11
N ALA A 223 -9.34 -12.36 -7.48
CA ALA A 223 -9.00 -12.41 -6.06
C ALA A 223 -10.15 -11.96 -5.15
N THR A 224 -11.17 -11.27 -5.69
CA THR A 224 -12.33 -10.82 -4.91
C THR A 224 -13.33 -11.97 -4.74
N ALA A 225 -13.80 -12.19 -3.51
CA ALA A 225 -14.81 -13.18 -3.19
C ALA A 225 -16.17 -12.82 -3.81
N PRO A 226 -17.03 -13.79 -4.10
CA PRO A 226 -18.41 -13.51 -4.47
C PRO A 226 -19.11 -12.67 -3.38
N GLY A 227 -19.61 -11.49 -3.76
CA GLY A 227 -20.18 -10.52 -2.82
C GLY A 227 -19.15 -9.66 -2.08
N GLY A 228 -17.87 -9.85 -2.35
CA GLY A 228 -16.80 -9.00 -1.85
C GLY A 228 -16.70 -7.66 -2.59
N VAL A 229 -15.78 -6.82 -2.15
CA VAL A 229 -15.53 -5.47 -2.67
C VAL A 229 -14.15 -5.41 -3.31
N LEU A 230 -14.08 -4.89 -4.54
CA LEU A 230 -12.83 -4.46 -5.19
C LEU A 230 -12.79 -2.94 -5.22
N ALA A 231 -11.76 -2.34 -4.63
CA ALA A 231 -11.53 -0.90 -4.61
C ALA A 231 -10.18 -0.54 -5.25
N VAL A 232 -10.18 0.39 -6.20
CA VAL A 232 -8.95 0.92 -6.81
C VAL A 232 -8.97 2.44 -6.69
N GLY A 233 -8.00 3.00 -5.97
CA GLY A 233 -7.91 4.42 -5.72
C GLY A 233 -6.80 5.12 -6.50
N HIS A 234 -6.98 6.42 -6.67
CA HIS A 234 -6.02 7.35 -7.27
C HIS A 234 -5.66 7.00 -8.72
N LEU A 235 -6.69 6.90 -9.57
CA LEU A 235 -6.54 6.70 -11.00
C LEU A 235 -6.33 8.07 -11.66
N HIS A 236 -5.10 8.41 -12.00
CA HIS A 236 -4.75 9.70 -12.57
C HIS A 236 -5.46 10.04 -13.87
N ASN A 237 -5.89 11.30 -13.99
CA ASN A 237 -6.47 11.87 -15.18
C ASN A 237 -5.38 12.46 -16.09
N SER A 238 -5.24 11.94 -17.30
CA SER A 238 -4.26 12.43 -18.28
C SER A 238 -4.53 13.86 -18.80
N GLU A 239 -5.73 14.41 -18.55
CA GLU A 239 -6.08 15.79 -18.91
C GLU A 239 -5.54 16.80 -17.90
N VAL A 240 -5.11 16.32 -16.73
CA VAL A 240 -4.48 17.15 -15.70
C VAL A 240 -2.98 17.01 -15.76
N ALA A 241 -2.27 18.12 -15.84
CA ALA A 241 -0.81 18.12 -15.75
C ALA A 241 -0.39 17.75 -14.33
N SER A 242 -0.22 16.48 -14.07
CA SER A 242 0.29 15.97 -12.79
C SER A 242 1.76 15.62 -12.92
N GLY A 243 2.53 15.76 -11.85
CA GLY A 243 3.90 15.24 -11.77
C GLY A 243 3.93 13.71 -11.58
N ALA A 244 2.81 13.02 -11.82
CA ALA A 244 2.65 11.59 -11.61
C ALA A 244 3.64 10.79 -12.46
N MET A 245 4.26 9.80 -11.83
CA MET A 245 5.04 8.80 -12.54
C MET A 245 4.10 7.72 -13.06
N GLY A 246 4.20 7.42 -14.36
CA GLY A 246 3.40 6.38 -14.99
C GLY A 246 2.36 6.88 -16.00
N PRO A 247 1.74 5.99 -16.75
CA PRO A 247 0.77 6.34 -17.78
C PRO A 247 -0.57 6.73 -17.15
N ALA A 248 -0.82 8.05 -17.06
CA ALA A 248 -2.17 8.54 -16.81
C ALA A 248 -3.06 8.22 -18.02
N ARG A 249 -4.34 7.97 -17.77
CA ARG A 249 -5.33 7.64 -18.79
C ARG A 249 -6.46 8.66 -18.80
N THR A 250 -7.18 8.72 -19.92
CA THR A 250 -8.42 9.50 -19.99
C THR A 250 -9.55 8.81 -19.20
N ALA A 251 -10.60 9.55 -18.89
CA ALA A 251 -11.82 8.98 -18.32
C ALA A 251 -12.40 7.85 -19.17
N ALA A 252 -12.29 7.94 -20.50
CA ALA A 252 -12.76 6.89 -21.42
C ALA A 252 -11.94 5.61 -21.28
N ASP A 253 -10.62 5.71 -21.21
CA ASP A 253 -9.73 4.56 -21.05
C ASP A 253 -9.95 3.84 -19.71
N TRP A 254 -10.13 4.60 -18.59
CA TRP A 254 -10.45 4.02 -17.30
C TRP A 254 -11.82 3.35 -17.28
N LYS A 255 -12.80 3.92 -18.00
CA LYS A 255 -14.12 3.30 -18.17
C LYS A 255 -14.05 1.95 -18.87
N GLU A 256 -13.15 1.77 -19.84
CA GLU A 256 -12.96 0.47 -20.49
C GLU A 256 -12.46 -0.61 -19.51
N LEU A 257 -11.63 -0.21 -18.56
CA LEU A 257 -11.12 -1.12 -17.51
C LEU A 257 -12.14 -1.39 -16.40
N PHE A 258 -12.96 -0.38 -16.05
CA PHE A 258 -13.92 -0.42 -14.94
C PHE A 258 -15.32 0.03 -15.40
N PRO A 259 -15.98 -0.71 -16.34
CA PRO A 259 -17.21 -0.25 -16.99
C PRO A 259 -18.41 -0.14 -16.03
N ASP A 260 -18.47 -1.02 -15.04
CA ASP A 260 -19.61 -1.17 -14.13
C ASP A 260 -19.30 -0.66 -12.69
N ALA A 261 -18.15 -0.03 -12.49
CA ALA A 261 -17.73 0.45 -11.18
C ALA A 261 -18.51 1.70 -10.76
N ALA A 262 -18.78 1.84 -9.48
CA ALA A 262 -19.06 3.13 -8.87
C ALA A 262 -17.80 3.99 -8.92
N VAL A 263 -17.92 5.24 -9.38
CA VAL A 263 -16.80 6.15 -9.64
C VAL A 263 -16.90 7.36 -8.73
N TYR A 264 -15.79 7.77 -8.15
CA TYR A 264 -15.70 8.92 -7.27
C TYR A 264 -14.57 9.86 -7.70
N ASP A 265 -14.84 11.16 -7.66
CA ASP A 265 -13.80 12.19 -7.60
C ASP A 265 -13.16 12.14 -6.20
N GLU A 266 -11.85 12.09 -6.09
CA GLU A 266 -11.19 12.02 -4.78
C GLU A 266 -11.39 13.27 -3.92
N ARG A 267 -11.67 14.42 -4.52
CA ARG A 267 -12.04 15.64 -3.76
C ARG A 267 -13.37 15.42 -3.05
N GLU A 268 -14.33 14.77 -3.71
CA GLU A 268 -15.62 14.41 -3.11
C GLU A 268 -15.46 13.43 -1.95
N LEU A 269 -14.62 12.39 -2.10
CA LEU A 269 -14.33 11.45 -1.02
C LEU A 269 -13.76 12.15 0.22
N ARG A 270 -12.81 13.07 0.03
CA ARG A 270 -12.26 13.87 1.14
C ARG A 270 -13.28 14.81 1.76
N ALA A 271 -14.07 15.50 0.95
CA ALA A 271 -15.13 16.40 1.44
C ALA A 271 -16.16 15.62 2.26
N ALA A 272 -16.64 14.48 1.74
CA ALA A 272 -17.58 13.61 2.44
C ALA A 272 -17.03 13.11 3.79
N LEU A 273 -15.74 12.77 3.84
CA LEU A 273 -15.06 12.38 5.09
C LEU A 273 -15.08 13.53 6.10
N MET A 274 -14.69 14.73 5.67
CA MET A 274 -14.63 15.90 6.56
C MET A 274 -16.02 16.32 7.07
N GLU A 275 -17.04 16.18 6.24
CA GLU A 275 -18.43 16.57 6.51
C GLU A 275 -19.27 15.47 7.16
N ALA A 276 -18.71 14.27 7.36
CA ALA A 276 -19.41 13.10 7.91
C ALA A 276 -20.72 12.78 7.14
N ARG A 277 -20.64 12.66 5.82
CA ARG A 277 -21.75 12.32 4.94
C ARG A 277 -21.38 11.16 3.99
N ALA A 278 -22.36 10.62 3.30
CA ALA A 278 -22.09 9.69 2.21
C ALA A 278 -21.44 10.43 1.02
N PRO A 279 -20.41 9.86 0.37
CA PRO A 279 -19.86 10.44 -0.85
C PRO A 279 -20.81 10.25 -2.02
N GLU A 280 -20.86 11.23 -2.92
CA GLU A 280 -21.65 11.18 -4.14
C GLU A 280 -20.83 10.56 -5.28
N ALA A 281 -21.37 9.48 -5.86
CA ALA A 281 -20.76 8.88 -7.04
C ALA A 281 -20.86 9.82 -8.25
N THR A 282 -19.81 9.86 -9.04
CA THR A 282 -19.77 10.61 -10.30
C THR A 282 -19.86 9.66 -11.50
N ARG A 283 -19.63 10.21 -12.67
CA ARG A 283 -19.52 9.44 -13.92
C ARG A 283 -18.14 9.63 -14.51
N TRP A 284 -17.74 8.74 -15.35
CA TRP A 284 -16.55 8.93 -16.18
C TRP A 284 -16.79 10.11 -17.14
N VAL A 285 -16.21 11.24 -16.84
CA VAL A 285 -16.32 12.48 -17.62
C VAL A 285 -14.94 13.05 -17.87
N ALA A 286 -14.72 13.59 -19.08
CA ALA A 286 -13.57 14.39 -19.40
C ALA A 286 -13.69 15.74 -18.69
N ASP A 287 -13.00 15.92 -17.58
CA ASP A 287 -13.01 17.13 -16.77
C ASP A 287 -11.61 17.36 -16.19
N ALA A 288 -10.94 18.39 -16.68
CA ALA A 288 -9.61 18.80 -16.21
C ALA A 288 -9.60 19.31 -14.76
N ALA A 289 -10.75 19.45 -14.11
CA ALA A 289 -10.83 19.77 -12.70
C ALA A 289 -10.67 18.52 -11.81
N ILE A 290 -10.85 17.31 -12.35
CA ILE A 290 -10.69 16.04 -11.63
C ILE A 290 -9.26 15.56 -11.81
N GLU A 291 -8.47 15.57 -10.76
CA GLU A 291 -7.08 15.10 -10.79
C GLU A 291 -7.00 13.58 -10.87
N ALA A 292 -7.79 12.90 -10.06
CA ALA A 292 -7.82 11.45 -9.99
C ALA A 292 -9.21 10.93 -9.63
N TRP A 293 -9.52 9.74 -10.12
CA TRP A 293 -10.72 8.99 -9.75
C TRP A 293 -10.37 7.82 -8.84
N SER A 294 -11.35 7.45 -8.02
CA SER A 294 -11.36 6.19 -7.29
C SER A 294 -12.60 5.39 -7.67
N VAL A 295 -12.47 4.06 -7.73
CA VAL A 295 -13.53 3.17 -8.19
C VAL A 295 -13.77 2.02 -7.24
N VAL A 296 -15.04 1.55 -7.21
CA VAL A 296 -15.45 0.35 -6.49
C VAL A 296 -16.29 -0.55 -7.39
N GLU A 297 -15.97 -1.83 -7.42
CA GLU A 297 -16.80 -2.89 -7.99
C GLU A 297 -17.30 -3.79 -6.86
N GLY A 298 -18.55 -4.20 -6.92
CA GLY A 298 -19.20 -4.90 -5.80
C GLY A 298 -19.60 -3.95 -4.68
N GLY A 299 -20.01 -4.51 -3.55
CA GLY A 299 -20.44 -3.71 -2.40
C GLY A 299 -21.88 -3.17 -2.50
N SER A 300 -22.26 -2.40 -1.50
CA SER A 300 -23.57 -1.73 -1.40
C SER A 300 -23.48 -0.27 -1.86
N GLU A 301 -24.62 0.40 -1.88
CA GLU A 301 -24.67 1.88 -1.98
C GLU A 301 -23.74 2.52 -0.94
N PRO A 302 -23.13 3.68 -1.27
CA PRO A 302 -22.22 4.34 -0.35
C PRO A 302 -22.93 4.80 0.93
N ARG A 303 -22.30 4.56 2.06
CA ARG A 303 -22.83 4.93 3.37
C ARG A 303 -22.16 6.21 3.90
N VAL A 304 -22.77 6.78 4.94
CA VAL A 304 -22.21 7.92 5.66
C VAL A 304 -20.83 7.54 6.24
N LEU A 305 -19.85 8.43 6.06
CA LEU A 305 -18.50 8.29 6.60
C LEU A 305 -18.46 8.69 8.08
N GLU A 306 -18.83 7.76 8.95
CA GLU A 306 -18.87 7.98 10.40
C GLU A 306 -17.50 7.87 11.06
N GLY A 307 -16.50 7.38 10.31
CA GLY A 307 -15.13 7.19 10.80
C GLY A 307 -14.83 5.76 11.23
N GLU A 308 -15.62 4.78 10.78
CA GLU A 308 -15.40 3.38 11.15
C GLU A 308 -14.03 2.86 10.70
N LEU A 309 -13.55 3.31 9.54
CA LEU A 309 -12.20 3.03 9.04
C LEU A 309 -11.34 4.29 8.92
N SER A 310 -11.89 5.38 8.44
CA SER A 310 -11.16 6.60 8.08
C SER A 310 -10.71 7.44 9.28
N LEU A 311 -11.31 7.26 10.45
CA LEU A 311 -10.80 7.83 11.70
C LEU A 311 -10.00 6.78 12.48
N PRO A 312 -8.99 7.22 13.26
CA PRO A 312 -8.25 6.33 14.14
C PRO A 312 -9.17 5.62 15.15
N PRO A 313 -8.89 4.36 15.52
CA PRO A 313 -9.67 3.67 16.54
C PRO A 313 -9.52 4.37 17.90
N ALA A 314 -10.51 4.20 18.79
CA ALA A 314 -10.51 4.84 20.12
C ALA A 314 -9.27 4.53 20.97
N ARG A 315 -8.58 3.42 20.69
CA ARG A 315 -7.32 3.01 21.35
C ARG A 315 -6.06 3.59 20.71
N ALA A 316 -6.18 4.33 19.60
CA ALA A 316 -5.04 4.86 18.88
C ALA A 316 -4.22 5.83 19.73
N ASN A 317 -2.92 5.78 19.56
CA ASN A 317 -2.01 6.75 20.16
C ASN A 317 -1.87 7.97 19.24
N LEU A 318 -2.82 8.88 19.34
CA LEU A 318 -2.86 10.08 18.51
C LEU A 318 -1.70 11.02 18.83
N ARG A 319 -1.05 11.50 17.78
CA ARG A 319 0.05 12.47 17.84
C ARG A 319 -0.29 13.69 16.99
N PRO A 320 0.30 14.88 17.30
CA PRO A 320 0.18 16.02 16.41
C PRO A 320 0.57 15.66 14.99
N ASN A 321 -0.22 16.13 14.02
CA ASN A 321 0.08 15.93 12.61
C ASN A 321 1.42 16.61 12.27
N PRO A 322 2.42 15.88 11.78
CA PRO A 322 3.75 16.42 11.52
C PRO A 322 3.80 17.47 10.42
N LEU A 323 2.74 17.59 9.62
CA LEU A 323 2.62 18.60 8.56
C LEU A 323 2.05 19.93 9.06
N ILE A 324 1.57 20.00 10.30
CA ILE A 324 0.98 21.23 10.87
C ILE A 324 2.03 21.97 11.69
N GLY A 325 2.42 23.18 11.25
CA GLY A 325 3.22 24.13 11.99
C GLY A 325 2.36 25.15 12.76
N GLU A 326 3.02 26.02 13.53
CA GLU A 326 2.34 27.08 14.30
C GLU A 326 1.72 28.17 13.40
N ALA A 327 2.37 28.50 12.29
CA ALA A 327 1.96 29.59 11.40
C ALA A 327 1.73 29.13 9.96
N GLU A 328 2.41 28.09 9.53
CA GLU A 328 2.34 27.59 8.17
C GLU A 328 2.58 26.07 8.14
N PRO A 329 2.17 25.36 7.07
CA PRO A 329 2.42 23.92 6.92
C PRO A 329 3.91 23.59 6.92
N LEU A 330 4.29 22.51 7.60
CA LEU A 330 5.66 21.98 7.64
C LEU A 330 5.85 20.92 6.57
N TRP A 331 6.09 21.36 5.33
CA TRP A 331 6.31 20.43 4.24
C TRP A 331 7.68 19.73 4.36
N PRO A 332 7.74 18.39 4.27
CA PRO A 332 9.01 17.67 4.37
C PRO A 332 9.96 17.99 3.20
N SER A 333 9.41 18.34 2.04
CA SER A 333 10.17 18.80 0.88
C SER A 333 9.34 19.68 -0.04
N ALA A 334 10.02 20.47 -0.90
CA ALA A 334 9.37 21.27 -1.92
C ALA A 334 8.62 20.40 -2.96
N ARG A 335 9.06 19.16 -3.18
CA ARG A 335 8.35 18.19 -4.02
C ARG A 335 7.01 17.82 -3.38
N TYR A 336 7.02 17.41 -2.12
CA TYR A 336 5.82 17.04 -1.39
C TYR A 336 4.78 18.17 -1.36
N ALA A 337 5.24 19.41 -1.10
CA ALA A 337 4.37 20.59 -1.10
C ALA A 337 3.69 20.83 -2.46
N ARG A 338 4.41 20.63 -3.57
CA ARG A 338 3.82 20.78 -4.92
C ARG A 338 2.81 19.69 -5.24
N GLU A 339 3.08 18.47 -4.80
CA GLU A 339 2.28 17.28 -5.11
C GLU A 339 1.00 17.23 -4.28
N TYR A 340 1.10 17.53 -3.00
CA TYR A 340 0.00 17.33 -2.04
C TYR A 340 -0.54 18.61 -1.39
N GLY A 341 0.20 19.72 -1.44
CA GLY A 341 -0.12 20.92 -0.69
C GLY A 341 -1.49 21.51 -1.01
N ALA A 342 -1.88 21.52 -2.28
CA ALA A 342 -3.17 22.07 -2.71
C ALA A 342 -4.37 21.20 -2.27
N ALA A 343 -4.14 19.92 -1.97
CA ALA A 343 -5.18 18.96 -1.60
C ALA A 343 -5.15 18.59 -0.11
N ALA A 344 -4.30 19.25 0.69
CA ALA A 344 -4.21 19.03 2.12
C ALA A 344 -5.56 19.34 2.81
N THR A 345 -5.96 18.45 3.71
CA THR A 345 -7.32 18.43 4.27
C THR A 345 -7.40 18.78 5.76
N TRP A 346 -6.35 19.36 6.33
CA TRP A 346 -6.47 19.92 7.67
C TRP A 346 -6.96 21.38 7.59
N THR A 347 -7.70 21.80 8.60
CA THR A 347 -8.18 23.18 8.71
C THR A 347 -7.26 23.97 9.63
N ASP A 348 -6.83 25.15 9.17
CA ASP A 348 -6.12 26.11 10.00
C ASP A 348 -7.04 26.61 11.13
N GLY A 349 -6.82 26.12 12.36
CA GLY A 349 -7.42 26.67 13.56
C GLY A 349 -8.95 26.65 13.66
N GLY A 350 -9.64 25.99 12.72
CA GLY A 350 -11.08 25.78 12.81
C GLY A 350 -11.37 24.79 13.93
N ALA A 351 -12.23 25.14 14.84
CA ALA A 351 -12.66 24.30 15.95
C ALA A 351 -13.58 23.17 15.46
N ALA A 352 -13.06 22.21 14.70
CA ALA A 352 -13.75 20.94 14.61
C ALA A 352 -13.81 20.33 16.02
N GLU A 353 -14.97 19.84 16.42
CA GLU A 353 -15.15 19.18 17.71
C GLU A 353 -14.25 17.94 17.83
N ASP A 354 -13.91 17.31 16.69
CA ASP A 354 -13.05 16.14 16.63
C ASP A 354 -11.69 16.43 15.94
N PRO A 355 -10.59 16.54 16.73
CA PRO A 355 -9.26 16.83 16.19
C PRO A 355 -8.67 15.71 15.34
N ALA A 356 -9.20 14.48 15.39
CA ALA A 356 -8.80 13.41 14.49
C ALA A 356 -9.46 13.56 13.11
N ARG A 357 -10.70 14.05 13.05
CA ARG A 357 -11.42 14.32 11.80
C ARG A 357 -10.82 15.52 11.06
N ASP A 358 -10.46 16.58 11.76
CA ASP A 358 -9.81 17.75 11.15
C ASP A 358 -8.30 17.56 10.92
N ARG A 359 -7.80 16.36 11.18
CA ARG A 359 -6.41 15.94 10.96
C ARG A 359 -5.35 16.72 11.74
N ARG A 360 -5.70 17.42 12.80
CA ARG A 360 -4.70 17.99 13.73
C ARG A 360 -3.96 16.91 14.50
N LEU A 361 -4.64 15.77 14.75
CA LEU A 361 -4.08 14.59 15.34
C LEU A 361 -4.15 13.42 14.37
N VAL A 362 -3.10 12.63 14.31
CA VAL A 362 -2.98 11.44 13.45
C VAL A 362 -2.46 10.26 14.24
N ASP A 363 -2.86 9.07 13.83
CA ASP A 363 -2.40 7.83 14.41
C ASP A 363 -1.14 7.34 13.70
N LEU A 364 0.02 7.67 14.25
CA LEU A 364 1.32 7.26 13.72
C LEU A 364 1.80 5.97 14.37
N PRO A 365 2.60 5.15 13.66
CA PRO A 365 3.26 4.00 14.26
C PRO A 365 4.06 4.39 15.52
N GLU A 366 4.19 3.46 16.45
CA GLU A 366 4.86 3.74 17.73
C GLU A 366 6.28 4.28 17.52
N ARG A 367 7.00 3.68 16.58
CA ARG A 367 8.38 4.06 16.22
C ARG A 367 8.43 4.83 14.89
N TRP A 368 7.55 5.84 14.74
CA TRP A 368 7.49 6.70 13.53
C TRP A 368 8.69 7.58 13.29
#